data_307861116fdc98f7784b3f3fde76ea47
#
_entry.id   307861116fdc98f7784b3f3fde76ea47
#
_cell.length_a   1.000
_cell.length_b   1.000
_cell.length_c   1.000
_cell.angle_alpha   90.00
_cell.angle_beta   90.00
_cell.angle_gamma   90.00
#
_symmetry.space_group_name_H-M   'P 1'
#
loop_
_entity.id
_entity.type
_entity.pdbx_description
1 polymer ?
#
loop_
_entity_poly.entity_id
_entity_poly.type
_entity_poly.pdbx_seq_one_letter_code
_entity_poly.pdbx_strand_id
1 'polypeptide(L)'
;KVGVTHVRPDELTDEQRSYLAEYAEANVTPFLSPQIINARHPFPHLENGALYIVVRLDEEADNAQDQAKSEHKKKGKKGKKSKGKPAKEPAKNASLSQNVGAEGTMLGLIPLPRQCARVVKLPGDGFSFILLEHVVEMVAEQVFSMYTVKHTNVICVTRNADIDATESTDENDEDYREHMKRILKKRARLAPVRLESERELSDTLEPLLLDRLNLKKHQIFTTSVPLDLSFTWGLASHLSEKQCAALVYPPFTPQWPACLDRKRPIMDQVTAGGDVLLSYPYESMDPFVQLLREAS
;
A
#
# COMPACT_ATOMS: atom_id res chain seq x y z
N LYS A 1 -24.37 10.39 -17.56
CA LYS A 1 -23.22 9.43 -17.52
C LYS A 1 -22.06 10.10 -18.23
N VAL A 2 -20.92 10.23 -17.56
CA VAL A 2 -19.77 10.99 -18.07
C VAL A 2 -18.89 10.15 -19.01
N GLY A 3 -19.21 8.84 -19.19
CA GLY A 3 -18.46 7.94 -20.06
C GLY A 3 -17.13 7.47 -19.48
N VAL A 4 -17.02 7.46 -18.15
CA VAL A 4 -15.89 6.86 -17.41
C VAL A 4 -16.38 5.58 -16.75
N THR A 5 -15.70 4.47 -17.00
CA THR A 5 -16.09 3.17 -16.47
C THR A 5 -14.89 2.47 -15.89
N HIS A 6 -14.95 2.18 -14.58
CA HIS A 6 -14.03 1.25 -13.94
C HIS A 6 -14.56 -0.16 -14.17
N VAL A 7 -13.79 -1.00 -14.83
CA VAL A 7 -14.14 -2.39 -15.18
C VAL A 7 -13.44 -3.32 -14.20
N ARG A 8 -14.17 -4.29 -13.68
CA ARG A 8 -13.63 -5.34 -12.80
C ARG A 8 -13.18 -6.55 -13.61
N PRO A 9 -12.34 -7.43 -13.07
CA PRO A 9 -11.86 -8.62 -13.80
C PRO A 9 -12.97 -9.54 -14.33
N ASP A 10 -14.09 -9.64 -13.62
CA ASP A 10 -15.26 -10.45 -13.98
C ASP A 10 -16.13 -9.81 -15.08
N GLU A 11 -15.99 -8.51 -15.28
CA GLU A 11 -16.72 -7.73 -16.29
C GLU A 11 -15.98 -7.59 -17.63
N LEU A 12 -14.73 -8.07 -17.70
CA LEU A 12 -13.89 -7.96 -18.90
C LEU A 12 -14.42 -8.80 -20.07
N THR A 13 -14.42 -8.21 -21.26
CA THR A 13 -14.64 -8.95 -22.52
C THR A 13 -13.41 -9.79 -22.89
N ASP A 14 -13.57 -10.76 -23.79
CA ASP A 14 -12.46 -11.60 -24.25
C ASP A 14 -11.38 -10.78 -24.97
N GLU A 15 -11.77 -9.75 -25.73
CA GLU A 15 -10.84 -8.82 -26.38
C GLU A 15 -10.03 -8.03 -25.32
N GLN A 16 -10.69 -7.54 -24.29
CA GLN A 16 -10.03 -6.82 -23.20
C GLN A 16 -9.09 -7.73 -22.40
N ARG A 17 -9.47 -9.00 -22.19
CA ARG A 17 -8.60 -10.00 -21.55
C ARG A 17 -7.33 -10.27 -22.36
N SER A 18 -7.47 -10.46 -23.67
CA SER A 18 -6.34 -10.67 -24.57
C SER A 18 -5.40 -9.46 -24.58
N TYR A 19 -5.96 -8.26 -24.69
CA TYR A 19 -5.20 -7.01 -24.60
C TYR A 19 -4.44 -6.89 -23.28
N LEU A 20 -5.10 -7.20 -22.15
CA LEU A 20 -4.47 -7.11 -20.83
C LEU A 20 -3.37 -8.15 -20.63
N ALA A 21 -3.49 -9.34 -21.22
CA ALA A 21 -2.44 -10.35 -21.18
C ALA A 21 -1.17 -9.86 -21.88
N GLU A 22 -1.29 -9.31 -23.08
CA GLU A 22 -0.17 -8.72 -23.83
C GLU A 22 0.41 -7.50 -23.11
N TYR A 23 -0.46 -6.62 -22.58
CA TYR A 23 -0.04 -5.45 -21.83
C TYR A 23 0.72 -5.84 -20.57
N ALA A 24 0.23 -6.82 -19.82
CA ALA A 24 0.85 -7.29 -18.60
C ALA A 24 2.23 -7.90 -18.86
N GLU A 25 2.36 -8.73 -19.91
CA GLU A 25 3.64 -9.34 -20.28
C GLU A 25 4.70 -8.27 -20.63
N ALA A 26 4.30 -7.28 -21.41
CA ALA A 26 5.22 -6.23 -21.88
C ALA A 26 5.55 -5.17 -20.82
N ASN A 27 4.57 -4.76 -20.01
CA ASN A 27 4.65 -3.54 -19.20
C ASN A 27 4.59 -3.77 -17.68
N VAL A 28 4.17 -4.94 -17.22
CA VAL A 28 3.95 -5.20 -15.78
C VAL A 28 4.87 -6.30 -15.27
N THR A 29 4.86 -7.45 -15.92
CA THR A 29 5.61 -8.65 -15.51
C THR A 29 7.09 -8.39 -15.27
N PRO A 30 7.82 -7.60 -16.11
CA PRO A 30 9.23 -7.31 -15.88
C PRO A 30 9.54 -6.55 -14.58
N PHE A 31 8.53 -5.89 -14.00
CA PHE A 31 8.66 -5.10 -12.78
C PHE A 31 8.13 -5.81 -11.54
N LEU A 32 7.56 -7.02 -11.69
CA LEU A 32 7.08 -7.78 -10.55
C LEU A 32 8.24 -8.38 -9.76
N SER A 33 8.10 -8.36 -8.45
CA SER A 33 9.05 -8.96 -7.50
C SER A 33 8.32 -9.92 -6.57
N PRO A 34 7.89 -11.09 -7.08
CA PRO A 34 7.14 -12.05 -6.30
C PRO A 34 8.03 -12.66 -5.21
N GLN A 35 7.43 -12.89 -4.05
CA GLN A 35 8.06 -13.52 -2.90
C GLN A 35 7.24 -14.71 -2.45
N ILE A 36 7.89 -15.84 -2.18
CA ILE A 36 7.24 -17.02 -1.61
C ILE A 36 7.62 -17.09 -0.13
N ILE A 37 6.60 -17.11 0.70
CA ILE A 37 6.71 -17.13 2.15
C ILE A 37 6.25 -18.50 2.63
N ASN A 38 7.12 -19.22 3.31
CA ASN A 38 6.84 -20.50 3.94
C ASN A 38 7.30 -20.46 5.42
N ALA A 39 7.18 -21.57 6.11
CA ALA A 39 7.58 -21.67 7.52
C ALA A 39 9.07 -21.34 7.78
N ARG A 40 9.93 -21.41 6.76
CA ARG A 40 11.39 -21.22 6.85
C ARG A 40 11.84 -19.80 6.51
N HIS A 41 11.01 -19.01 5.81
CA HIS A 41 11.34 -17.65 5.41
C HIS A 41 10.63 -16.64 6.30
N PRO A 42 11.35 -15.61 6.79
CA PRO A 42 10.72 -14.56 7.57
C PRO A 42 9.69 -13.81 6.72
N PHE A 43 8.58 -13.41 7.34
CA PHE A 43 7.59 -12.59 6.68
C PHE A 43 8.20 -11.23 6.31
N PRO A 44 8.08 -10.75 5.06
CA PRO A 44 8.68 -9.51 4.65
C PRO A 44 8.01 -8.32 5.35
N HIS A 45 8.76 -7.24 5.45
CA HIS A 45 8.20 -5.99 5.94
C HIS A 45 7.26 -5.38 4.89
N LEU A 46 5.97 -5.32 5.21
CA LEU A 46 5.01 -4.60 4.36
C LEU A 46 5.08 -3.11 4.66
N GLU A 47 5.27 -2.30 3.63
CA GLU A 47 5.32 -0.84 3.76
C GLU A 47 3.95 -0.27 4.12
N ASN A 48 3.92 0.81 4.90
CA ASN A 48 2.69 1.49 5.29
C ASN A 48 1.96 2.05 4.07
N GLY A 49 0.70 1.70 3.90
CA GLY A 49 -0.16 2.19 2.82
C GLY A 49 0.17 1.63 1.43
N ALA A 50 1.15 0.72 1.30
CA ALA A 50 1.44 0.08 0.03
C ALA A 50 0.48 -1.08 -0.24
N LEU A 51 0.15 -1.28 -1.52
CA LEU A 51 -0.70 -2.37 -1.98
C LEU A 51 0.14 -3.61 -2.28
N TYR A 52 -0.38 -4.74 -1.89
CA TYR A 52 0.21 -6.05 -2.14
C TYR A 52 -0.88 -7.02 -2.63
N ILE A 53 -0.52 -7.88 -3.56
CA ILE A 53 -1.31 -9.03 -3.91
C ILE A 53 -0.81 -10.22 -3.10
N VAL A 54 -1.68 -10.77 -2.26
CA VAL A 54 -1.44 -12.02 -1.54
C VAL A 54 -2.04 -13.16 -2.32
N VAL A 55 -1.30 -14.26 -2.41
CA VAL A 55 -1.66 -15.42 -3.18
C VAL A 55 -1.52 -16.66 -2.31
N ARG A 56 -2.58 -17.46 -2.18
CA ARG A 56 -2.47 -18.77 -1.58
C ARG A 56 -1.93 -19.73 -2.61
N LEU A 57 -0.83 -20.39 -2.27
CA LEU A 57 -0.12 -21.34 -3.11
C LEU A 57 -0.19 -22.73 -2.48
N ASP A 58 -0.49 -23.75 -3.28
CA ASP A 58 -0.34 -25.14 -2.92
C ASP A 58 0.78 -25.75 -3.78
N GLU A 59 1.57 -26.67 -3.21
CA GLU A 59 2.56 -27.42 -3.99
C GLU A 59 1.86 -28.27 -5.05
N GLU A 60 2.38 -28.30 -6.28
CA GLU A 60 1.93 -29.27 -7.27
C GLU A 60 2.32 -30.69 -6.80
N ALA A 61 1.39 -31.62 -6.93
CA ALA A 61 1.54 -32.98 -6.42
C ALA A 61 2.79 -33.73 -6.96
N ASP A 62 3.29 -33.32 -8.12
CA ASP A 62 4.48 -33.93 -8.73
C ASP A 62 5.79 -33.47 -8.06
N ASN A 63 5.84 -32.26 -7.48
CA ASN A 63 7.03 -31.74 -6.77
C ASN A 63 7.13 -32.30 -5.32
N ALA A 64 6.04 -32.72 -4.73
CA ALA A 64 6.01 -33.28 -3.37
C ALA A 64 6.79 -34.63 -3.29
N GLN A 65 6.84 -35.40 -4.37
CA GLN A 65 7.54 -36.68 -4.39
C GLN A 65 9.07 -36.54 -4.44
N ASP A 66 9.61 -35.49 -5.04
CA ASP A 66 11.06 -35.28 -5.13
C ASP A 66 11.65 -34.69 -3.86
N GLN A 67 10.90 -33.89 -3.11
CA GLN A 67 11.33 -33.37 -1.81
C GLN A 67 11.30 -34.45 -0.73
N ALA A 68 10.28 -35.33 -0.70
CA ALA A 68 10.24 -36.49 0.21
C ALA A 68 11.41 -37.45 0.00
N LYS A 69 11.88 -37.62 -1.23
CA LYS A 69 13.06 -38.44 -1.54
C LYS A 69 14.37 -37.82 -1.09
N SER A 70 14.48 -36.50 -1.03
CA SER A 70 15.69 -35.79 -0.58
C SER A 70 15.83 -35.77 0.95
N GLU A 71 14.74 -35.78 1.69
CA GLU A 71 14.74 -35.82 3.18
C GLU A 71 15.07 -37.21 3.71
N HIS A 72 14.63 -38.29 3.04
CA HIS A 72 14.96 -39.67 3.47
C HIS A 72 16.45 -40.01 3.30
N LYS A 73 17.22 -39.33 2.44
CA LYS A 73 18.66 -39.55 2.29
C LYS A 73 19.52 -38.87 3.38
N LYS A 74 18.98 -37.95 4.17
CA LYS A 74 19.71 -37.26 5.24
C LYS A 74 19.55 -37.84 6.65
N LYS A 75 18.66 -38.83 6.86
CA LYS A 75 18.44 -39.48 8.19
C LYS A 75 19.33 -40.65 8.50
N GLY A 76 20.34 -40.94 7.69
CA GLY A 76 21.21 -42.12 7.81
C GLY A 76 22.64 -41.86 8.23
N LYS A 77 22.93 -41.00 9.23
CA LYS A 77 24.23 -41.08 9.93
C LYS A 77 24.16 -40.59 11.38
N LYS A 78 24.27 -41.56 12.21
CA LYS A 78 24.27 -41.66 13.64
C LYS A 78 25.54 -41.08 14.30
N GLY A 79 25.39 -40.51 15.48
CA GLY A 79 26.54 -40.24 16.38
C GLY A 79 26.10 -40.05 17.84
N LYS A 80 26.53 -41.00 18.68
CA LYS A 80 26.27 -41.27 20.07
C LYS A 80 26.55 -40.15 21.07
N LYS A 81 25.65 -40.08 22.08
CA LYS A 81 25.82 -39.82 23.52
C LYS A 81 26.83 -38.78 24.06
N SER A 82 26.35 -37.78 24.82
CA SER A 82 26.85 -37.59 26.18
C SER A 82 25.79 -36.91 27.08
N LYS A 83 25.79 -37.33 28.34
CA LYS A 83 24.91 -36.89 29.44
C LYS A 83 25.41 -35.57 30.04
N GLY A 84 24.53 -34.64 30.35
CA GLY A 84 24.79 -33.51 31.21
C GLY A 84 23.51 -32.97 31.81
N LYS A 85 23.44 -32.87 33.11
CA LYS A 85 22.29 -32.58 33.97
C LYS A 85 21.98 -31.04 34.02
N PRO A 86 20.89 -30.63 34.66
CA PRO A 86 20.00 -29.54 34.24
C PRO A 86 20.27 -28.22 34.99
N ALA A 87 19.88 -27.11 34.37
CA ALA A 87 19.74 -25.84 35.10
C ALA A 87 18.53 -25.04 34.56
N LYS A 88 17.57 -24.91 35.47
CA LYS A 88 16.62 -23.81 35.73
C LYS A 88 15.97 -23.07 34.55
N GLU A 89 14.63 -23.22 34.50
CA GLU A 89 13.66 -22.28 33.91
C GLU A 89 13.90 -20.82 34.37
N PRO A 90 13.46 -19.87 33.48
CA PRO A 90 12.22 -19.21 33.84
C PRO A 90 11.26 -18.91 32.67
N ALA A 91 9.99 -18.90 33.08
CA ALA A 91 8.88 -18.12 32.59
C ALA A 91 8.24 -18.45 31.22
N LYS A 92 7.15 -19.12 31.34
CA LYS A 92 5.90 -19.17 30.59
C LYS A 92 5.63 -17.91 29.74
N ASN A 93 5.75 -18.06 28.43
CA ASN A 93 4.93 -17.41 27.41
C ASN A 93 5.30 -18.00 26.03
N ALA A 94 5.07 -19.28 25.84
CA ALA A 94 5.25 -19.95 24.56
C ALA A 94 4.23 -21.10 24.46
N SER A 95 3.01 -20.76 24.14
CA SER A 95 2.04 -21.82 23.79
C SER A 95 0.86 -21.28 22.98
N LEU A 96 1.13 -20.67 21.81
CA LEU A 96 0.08 -20.45 20.77
C LEU A 96 0.62 -20.53 19.34
N SER A 97 1.91 -20.80 19.11
CA SER A 97 2.53 -20.77 17.79
C SER A 97 2.75 -22.13 17.11
N GLN A 98 2.07 -23.19 17.53
CA GLN A 98 2.34 -24.53 16.98
C GLN A 98 1.26 -25.13 16.08
N ASN A 99 0.18 -24.41 15.73
CA ASN A 99 -0.89 -24.95 14.88
C ASN A 99 -1.38 -24.02 13.75
N VAL A 100 -0.67 -22.98 13.39
CA VAL A 100 -1.03 -22.15 12.23
C VAL A 100 -0.06 -22.41 11.09
N GLY A 101 -0.39 -23.44 10.33
CA GLY A 101 0.34 -23.88 9.15
C GLY A 101 0.10 -25.36 8.95
N ALA A 102 -1.03 -25.75 8.34
CA ALA A 102 -1.12 -27.09 7.78
C ALA A 102 0.12 -27.28 6.89
N GLU A 103 0.87 -28.38 7.12
CA GLU A 103 2.01 -28.75 6.28
C GLU A 103 1.58 -28.62 4.82
N GLY A 104 2.22 -27.71 4.05
CA GLY A 104 1.96 -27.51 2.62
C GLY A 104 1.36 -26.16 2.21
N THR A 105 0.85 -25.32 3.11
CA THR A 105 0.30 -23.99 2.70
C THR A 105 1.42 -22.97 2.59
N MET A 106 1.61 -22.42 1.39
CA MET A 106 2.56 -21.34 1.10
C MET A 106 1.82 -20.07 0.73
N LEU A 107 2.43 -18.93 1.06
CA LEU A 107 1.92 -17.62 0.72
C LEU A 107 2.81 -17.00 -0.35
N GLY A 108 2.23 -16.66 -1.48
CA GLY A 108 2.81 -15.75 -2.46
C GLY A 108 2.50 -14.30 -2.08
N LEU A 109 3.45 -13.42 -2.26
CA LEU A 109 3.29 -11.99 -2.07
C LEU A 109 3.90 -11.24 -3.24
N ILE A 110 3.11 -10.36 -3.86
CA ILE A 110 3.57 -9.51 -4.96
C ILE A 110 3.35 -8.04 -4.54
N PRO A 111 4.40 -7.26 -4.29
CA PRO A 111 4.29 -5.83 -4.14
C PRO A 111 3.76 -5.20 -5.43
N LEU A 112 2.81 -4.26 -5.35
CA LEU A 112 2.35 -3.53 -6.53
C LEU A 112 3.47 -2.62 -7.04
N PRO A 113 3.92 -2.77 -8.32
CA PRO A 113 5.05 -2.02 -8.84
C PRO A 113 4.70 -0.53 -9.00
N ARG A 114 5.48 0.33 -8.35
CA ARG A 114 5.28 1.80 -8.39
C ARG A 114 5.67 2.43 -9.72
N GLN A 115 6.43 1.73 -10.55
CA GLN A 115 6.88 2.20 -11.87
C GLN A 115 5.77 2.10 -12.92
N CYS A 116 4.78 1.25 -12.71
CA CYS A 116 3.66 1.05 -13.62
C CYS A 116 2.52 2.01 -13.32
N ALA A 117 1.84 2.48 -14.36
CA ALA A 117 0.63 3.28 -14.20
C ALA A 117 -0.47 2.45 -13.53
N ARG A 118 -1.06 2.98 -12.46
CA ARG A 118 -2.11 2.25 -11.73
C ARG A 118 -3.42 2.15 -12.49
N VAL A 119 -3.72 3.14 -13.34
CA VAL A 119 -4.89 3.15 -14.24
C VAL A 119 -4.47 2.60 -15.58
N VAL A 120 -4.94 1.43 -15.94
CA VAL A 120 -4.70 0.77 -17.23
C VAL A 120 -5.93 0.98 -18.11
N LYS A 121 -5.76 1.74 -19.19
CA LYS A 121 -6.84 2.01 -20.16
C LYS A 121 -7.15 0.74 -20.94
N LEU A 122 -8.44 0.45 -21.10
CA LEU A 122 -8.94 -0.66 -21.89
C LEU A 122 -9.30 -0.22 -23.31
N PRO A 123 -9.21 -1.11 -24.30
CA PRO A 123 -9.73 -0.87 -25.64
C PRO A 123 -11.26 -0.75 -25.61
N GLY A 124 -11.82 0.01 -26.54
CA GLY A 124 -13.26 0.22 -26.71
C GLY A 124 -13.65 1.69 -26.73
N ASP A 125 -14.95 1.94 -26.84
CA ASP A 125 -15.52 3.28 -26.88
C ASP A 125 -15.56 3.93 -25.49
N GLY A 126 -15.18 5.21 -25.43
CA GLY A 126 -15.14 5.96 -24.18
C GLY A 126 -13.85 5.75 -23.37
N PHE A 127 -13.90 6.09 -22.08
CA PHE A 127 -12.79 5.87 -21.16
C PHE A 127 -13.14 4.75 -20.18
N SER A 128 -12.78 3.53 -20.54
CA SER A 128 -12.85 2.36 -19.67
C SER A 128 -11.45 2.01 -19.18
N PHE A 129 -11.33 1.64 -17.91
CA PHE A 129 -10.05 1.29 -17.30
C PHE A 129 -10.21 0.18 -16.27
N ILE A 130 -9.10 -0.51 -16.02
CA ILE A 130 -8.92 -1.45 -14.92
C ILE A 130 -7.76 -0.97 -14.04
N LEU A 131 -7.74 -1.34 -12.78
CA LEU A 131 -6.63 -1.03 -11.89
C LEU A 131 -5.51 -2.07 -12.00
N LEU A 132 -4.28 -1.60 -11.83
CA LEU A 132 -3.07 -2.41 -11.97
C LEU A 132 -3.06 -3.63 -11.03
N GLU A 133 -3.59 -3.49 -9.82
CA GLU A 133 -3.69 -4.58 -8.85
C GLU A 133 -4.46 -5.77 -9.42
N HIS A 134 -5.55 -5.53 -10.16
CA HIS A 134 -6.31 -6.59 -10.80
C HIS A 134 -5.60 -7.19 -12.01
N VAL A 135 -4.82 -6.38 -12.74
CA VAL A 135 -3.96 -6.90 -13.82
C VAL A 135 -2.89 -7.84 -13.24
N VAL A 136 -2.29 -7.49 -12.10
CA VAL A 136 -1.32 -8.36 -11.42
C VAL A 136 -1.97 -9.63 -10.88
N GLU A 137 -3.21 -9.56 -10.37
CA GLU A 137 -3.97 -10.76 -9.98
C GLU A 137 -4.19 -11.72 -11.16
N MET A 138 -4.50 -11.19 -12.36
CA MET A 138 -4.73 -12.00 -13.57
C MET A 138 -3.48 -12.78 -14.00
N VAL A 139 -2.28 -12.25 -13.77
CA VAL A 139 -1.03 -12.91 -14.14
C VAL A 139 -0.40 -13.71 -13.00
N ALA A 140 -1.05 -13.78 -11.84
CA ALA A 140 -0.50 -14.46 -10.65
C ALA A 140 -0.19 -15.94 -10.90
N GLU A 141 -0.99 -16.66 -11.70
CA GLU A 141 -0.73 -18.05 -12.07
C GLU A 141 0.55 -18.19 -12.91
N GLN A 142 0.80 -17.24 -13.81
CA GLN A 142 2.02 -17.24 -14.64
C GLN A 142 3.26 -16.90 -13.79
N VAL A 143 3.10 -15.95 -12.86
CA VAL A 143 4.17 -15.52 -11.94
C VAL A 143 4.58 -16.64 -10.99
N PHE A 144 3.63 -17.44 -10.52
CA PHE A 144 3.86 -18.59 -9.63
C PHE A 144 3.68 -19.92 -10.36
N SER A 145 4.19 -20.06 -11.57
CA SER A 145 3.99 -21.22 -12.47
C SER A 145 4.41 -22.58 -11.92
N MET A 146 5.22 -22.61 -10.85
CA MET A 146 5.62 -23.85 -10.16
C MET A 146 4.64 -24.27 -9.04
N TYR A 147 3.57 -23.55 -8.85
CA TYR A 147 2.61 -23.74 -7.78
C TYR A 147 1.18 -23.63 -8.30
N THR A 148 0.25 -24.26 -7.61
CA THR A 148 -1.16 -24.06 -7.89
C THR A 148 -1.67 -22.84 -7.13
N VAL A 149 -2.11 -21.82 -7.84
CA VAL A 149 -2.76 -20.63 -7.26
C VAL A 149 -4.20 -20.97 -6.88
N LYS A 150 -4.54 -20.85 -5.61
CA LYS A 150 -5.88 -21.16 -5.08
C LYS A 150 -6.73 -19.94 -4.80
N HIS A 151 -6.11 -18.88 -4.37
CA HIS A 151 -6.82 -17.65 -4.00
C HIS A 151 -5.87 -16.47 -4.11
N THR A 152 -6.39 -15.35 -4.64
CA THR A 152 -5.69 -14.06 -4.67
C THR A 152 -6.50 -13.02 -3.93
N ASN A 153 -5.86 -12.04 -3.35
CA ASN A 153 -6.52 -10.88 -2.75
C ASN A 153 -5.57 -9.67 -2.72
N VAL A 154 -6.14 -8.49 -2.86
CA VAL A 154 -5.40 -7.24 -2.69
C VAL A 154 -5.46 -6.83 -1.22
N ILE A 155 -4.32 -6.53 -0.64
CA ILE A 155 -4.23 -6.08 0.76
C ILE A 155 -3.43 -4.79 0.89
N CYS A 156 -3.74 -4.06 1.97
CA CYS A 156 -3.01 -2.87 2.41
C CYS A 156 -2.82 -2.91 3.93
N VAL A 157 -1.63 -2.55 4.40
CA VAL A 157 -1.33 -2.50 5.84
C VAL A 157 -1.13 -1.06 6.27
N THR A 158 -1.89 -0.64 7.29
CA THR A 158 -1.64 0.62 7.99
C THR A 158 -0.81 0.33 9.24
N ARG A 159 0.26 1.10 9.41
CA ARG A 159 1.14 1.04 10.58
C ARG A 159 0.89 2.21 11.52
N ASN A 160 1.19 2.01 12.78
CA ASN A 160 1.12 3.09 13.76
C ASN A 160 1.95 4.29 13.29
N ALA A 161 1.43 5.49 13.49
CA ALA A 161 2.11 6.73 13.13
C ALA A 161 2.58 7.53 14.36
N ASP A 162 2.19 7.09 15.56
CA ASP A 162 2.53 7.78 16.80
C ASP A 162 4.01 7.55 17.13
N ILE A 163 4.77 8.60 16.93
CA ILE A 163 6.12 8.75 17.46
C ILE A 163 6.06 10.00 18.33
N ASP A 164 6.28 9.83 19.63
CA ASP A 164 6.53 10.97 20.50
C ASP A 164 7.83 11.64 20.06
N ALA A 165 7.69 12.75 19.35
CA ALA A 165 8.83 13.57 18.93
C ALA A 165 9.61 14.14 20.12
N THR A 166 9.02 14.10 21.31
CA THR A 166 9.59 14.59 22.56
C THR A 166 10.53 13.60 23.25
N GLU A 167 10.46 12.28 22.95
CA GLU A 167 11.34 11.28 23.57
C GLU A 167 12.82 11.36 23.13
N SER A 168 13.18 12.25 22.25
CA SER A 168 14.53 12.34 21.69
C SER A 168 15.17 13.72 21.71
N THR A 169 14.72 14.61 22.58
CA THR A 169 15.46 15.83 22.92
C THR A 169 16.54 15.49 23.95
N ASP A 170 17.47 14.63 23.59
CA ASP A 170 18.79 14.70 24.17
C ASP A 170 19.45 15.98 23.63
N GLU A 171 19.82 16.86 24.52
CA GLU A 171 20.32 18.22 24.36
C GLU A 171 21.66 18.34 23.61
N ASN A 172 21.94 17.52 22.63
CA ASN A 172 23.14 17.63 21.81
C ASN A 172 22.79 17.98 20.37
N ASP A 173 23.12 19.18 19.95
CA ASP A 173 23.44 19.76 18.63
C ASP A 173 23.20 18.89 17.35
N GLU A 174 22.24 17.98 17.38
CA GLU A 174 21.89 17.18 16.20
C GLU A 174 21.07 18.06 15.25
N ASP A 175 21.54 18.18 14.00
CA ASP A 175 20.81 18.90 12.95
C ASP A 175 19.37 18.37 12.91
N TYR A 176 18.39 19.27 13.08
CA TYR A 176 16.95 19.01 13.03
C TYR A 176 16.57 18.13 11.81
N ARG A 177 17.27 18.30 10.70
CA ARG A 177 17.06 17.54 9.48
C ARG A 177 17.46 16.05 9.65
N GLU A 178 18.54 15.77 10.35
CA GLU A 178 18.95 14.38 10.62
C GLU A 178 18.04 13.73 11.67
N HIS A 179 17.64 14.48 12.67
CA HIS A 179 16.64 14.08 13.66
C HIS A 179 15.33 13.68 12.96
N MET A 180 14.79 14.51 12.09
CA MET A 180 13.58 14.20 11.33
C MET A 180 13.73 12.98 10.40
N LYS A 181 14.87 12.80 9.75
CA LYS A 181 15.16 11.59 8.97
C LYS A 181 15.15 10.33 9.83
N ARG A 182 15.67 10.40 11.05
CA ARG A 182 15.67 9.28 12.01
C ARG A 182 14.25 8.94 12.47
N ILE A 183 13.44 9.95 12.78
CA ILE A 183 12.01 9.81 13.11
C ILE A 183 11.26 9.12 11.96
N LEU A 184 11.42 9.60 10.74
CA LEU A 184 10.77 9.01 9.56
C LEU A 184 11.17 7.54 9.33
N LYS A 185 12.44 7.19 9.58
CA LYS A 185 12.90 5.78 9.51
C LYS A 185 12.28 4.91 10.61
N LYS A 186 12.15 5.45 11.85
CA LYS A 186 11.45 4.74 12.93
C LYS A 186 9.99 4.52 12.59
N ARG A 187 9.32 5.56 12.06
CA ARG A 187 7.90 5.51 11.66
C ARG A 187 7.61 4.40 10.63
N ALA A 188 8.49 4.21 9.67
CA ALA A 188 8.34 3.17 8.66
C ALA A 188 8.35 1.75 9.25
N ARG A 189 8.87 1.54 10.45
CA ARG A 189 9.02 0.24 11.13
C ARG A 189 8.02 -0.01 12.26
N LEU A 190 7.12 0.93 12.52
CA LEU A 190 6.13 0.78 13.59
C LEU A 190 5.19 -0.40 13.33
N ALA A 191 4.60 -0.90 14.41
CA ALA A 191 3.74 -2.08 14.37
C ALA A 191 2.53 -1.87 13.44
N PRO A 192 2.09 -2.90 12.69
CA PRO A 192 0.82 -2.88 11.98
C PRO A 192 -0.33 -2.66 12.97
N VAL A 193 -1.29 -1.83 12.60
CA VAL A 193 -2.49 -1.56 13.41
C VAL A 193 -3.78 -1.89 12.67
N ARG A 194 -3.72 -2.01 11.34
CA ARG A 194 -4.86 -2.29 10.48
C ARG A 194 -4.42 -3.06 9.24
N LEU A 195 -5.21 -4.07 8.87
CA LEU A 195 -5.11 -4.77 7.59
C LEU A 195 -6.41 -4.52 6.82
N GLU A 196 -6.28 -4.02 5.62
CA GLU A 196 -7.39 -3.86 4.67
C GLU A 196 -7.28 -4.90 3.58
N SER A 197 -8.41 -5.45 3.16
CA SER A 197 -8.51 -6.39 2.05
C SER A 197 -9.70 -6.04 1.15
N GLU A 198 -9.55 -6.26 -0.14
CA GLU A 198 -10.59 -5.93 -1.12
C GLU A 198 -11.72 -6.96 -1.12
N ARG A 199 -11.41 -8.19 -0.71
CA ARG A 199 -12.33 -9.31 -0.56
C ARG A 199 -12.09 -10.00 0.77
N GLU A 200 -13.05 -10.80 1.22
CA GLU A 200 -12.86 -11.64 2.39
C GLU A 200 -11.64 -12.54 2.21
N LEU A 201 -10.83 -12.61 3.25
CA LEU A 201 -9.68 -13.50 3.29
C LEU A 201 -10.17 -14.93 3.50
N SER A 202 -9.54 -15.90 2.83
CA SER A 202 -9.88 -17.29 3.05
C SER A 202 -9.53 -17.75 4.47
N ASP A 203 -10.20 -18.81 4.93
CA ASP A 203 -9.99 -19.40 6.27
C ASP A 203 -8.54 -19.80 6.56
N THR A 204 -7.71 -19.91 5.53
CA THR A 204 -6.28 -20.21 5.66
C THR A 204 -5.40 -18.97 5.61
N LEU A 205 -5.77 -17.94 4.80
CA LEU A 205 -5.00 -16.71 4.69
C LEU A 205 -5.22 -15.77 5.88
N GLU A 206 -6.45 -15.67 6.38
CA GLU A 206 -6.78 -14.79 7.51
C GLU A 206 -5.90 -15.08 8.74
N PRO A 207 -5.90 -16.32 9.30
CA PRO A 207 -5.11 -16.61 10.49
C PRO A 207 -3.60 -16.49 10.24
N LEU A 208 -3.13 -16.83 9.04
CA LEU A 208 -1.73 -16.67 8.67
C LEU A 208 -1.29 -15.20 8.68
N LEU A 209 -2.06 -14.32 8.06
CA LEU A 209 -1.75 -12.88 8.03
C LEU A 209 -1.86 -12.26 9.43
N LEU A 210 -2.86 -12.64 10.23
CA LEU A 210 -3.01 -12.19 11.61
C LEU A 210 -1.79 -12.55 12.46
N ASP A 211 -1.33 -13.80 12.38
CA ASP A 211 -0.13 -14.26 13.10
C ASP A 211 1.12 -13.50 12.64
N ARG A 212 1.35 -13.42 11.33
CA ARG A 212 2.55 -12.79 10.76
C ARG A 212 2.62 -11.28 10.98
N LEU A 213 1.49 -10.60 11.01
CA LEU A 213 1.39 -9.16 11.25
C LEU A 213 1.15 -8.83 12.73
N ASN A 214 0.96 -9.83 13.59
CA ASN A 214 0.59 -9.68 15.00
C ASN A 214 -0.67 -8.79 15.16
N LEU A 215 -1.68 -9.06 14.36
CA LEU A 215 -2.97 -8.37 14.36
C LEU A 215 -4.06 -9.25 14.98
N LYS A 216 -5.13 -8.62 15.42
CA LYS A 216 -6.35 -9.28 15.88
C LYS A 216 -7.44 -9.21 14.80
N LYS A 217 -8.40 -10.13 14.83
CA LYS A 217 -9.48 -10.21 13.83
C LYS A 217 -10.25 -8.88 13.64
N HIS A 218 -10.49 -8.13 14.70
CA HIS A 218 -11.18 -6.83 14.62
C HIS A 218 -10.36 -5.71 13.96
N GLN A 219 -9.10 -5.96 13.63
CA GLN A 219 -8.22 -5.05 12.91
C GLN A 219 -8.16 -5.34 11.40
N ILE A 220 -8.94 -6.33 10.93
CA ILE A 220 -9.15 -6.59 9.50
C ILE A 220 -10.38 -5.85 9.03
N PHE A 221 -10.26 -5.14 7.92
CA PHE A 221 -11.33 -4.39 7.28
C PHE A 221 -11.44 -4.83 5.82
N THR A 222 -12.56 -5.45 5.49
CA THR A 222 -12.87 -5.85 4.11
C THR A 222 -13.74 -4.79 3.46
N THR A 223 -13.40 -4.41 2.23
CA THR A 223 -14.15 -3.41 1.46
C THR A 223 -14.27 -3.84 0.01
N SER A 224 -15.40 -3.54 -0.61
CA SER A 224 -15.66 -3.81 -2.04
C SER A 224 -15.20 -2.68 -2.97
N VAL A 225 -14.60 -1.63 -2.42
CA VAL A 225 -14.01 -0.54 -3.19
C VAL A 225 -12.48 -0.66 -3.21
N PRO A 226 -11.78 -0.08 -4.19
CA PRO A 226 -10.32 -0.09 -4.22
C PRO A 226 -9.72 0.45 -2.91
N LEU A 227 -8.69 -0.23 -2.39
CA LEU A 227 -8.12 0.07 -1.08
C LEU A 227 -7.41 1.43 -1.00
N ASP A 228 -6.93 1.91 -2.11
CA ASP A 228 -6.32 3.24 -2.23
C ASP A 228 -6.98 3.99 -3.38
N LEU A 229 -7.63 5.11 -3.07
CA LEU A 229 -8.34 5.95 -4.05
C LEU A 229 -7.46 7.01 -4.70
N SER A 230 -6.16 7.02 -4.45
CA SER A 230 -5.23 8.03 -4.99
C SER A 230 -5.21 8.06 -6.53
N PHE A 231 -5.52 6.95 -7.20
CA PHE A 231 -5.64 6.89 -8.65
C PHE A 231 -6.68 7.87 -9.21
N THR A 232 -7.68 8.24 -8.41
CA THR A 232 -8.76 9.16 -8.84
C THR A 232 -8.22 10.56 -9.18
N TRP A 233 -7.12 10.98 -8.54
CA TRP A 233 -6.48 12.28 -8.82
C TRP A 233 -5.97 12.39 -10.26
N GLY A 234 -5.55 11.26 -10.84
CA GLY A 234 -5.06 11.20 -12.22
C GLY A 234 -6.16 11.06 -13.28
N LEU A 235 -7.39 10.70 -12.89
CA LEU A 235 -8.45 10.39 -13.87
C LEU A 235 -8.81 11.58 -14.76
N ALA A 236 -8.77 12.80 -14.22
CA ALA A 236 -9.11 13.99 -14.98
C ALA A 236 -8.24 14.19 -16.24
N SER A 237 -6.96 13.77 -16.20
CA SER A 237 -6.04 13.87 -17.34
C SER A 237 -6.41 12.96 -18.52
N HIS A 238 -7.26 11.97 -18.29
CA HIS A 238 -7.74 11.02 -19.32
C HIS A 238 -9.10 11.43 -19.91
N LEU A 239 -9.70 12.51 -19.40
CA LEU A 239 -11.02 12.97 -19.82
C LEU A 239 -10.89 14.11 -20.84
N SER A 240 -11.86 14.20 -21.73
CA SER A 240 -12.01 15.37 -22.61
C SER A 240 -12.40 16.62 -21.79
N GLU A 241 -12.10 17.80 -22.30
CA GLU A 241 -12.49 19.06 -21.64
C GLU A 241 -13.98 19.14 -21.33
N LYS A 242 -14.82 18.63 -22.25
CA LYS A 242 -16.28 18.57 -22.07
C LYS A 242 -16.69 17.67 -20.90
N GLN A 243 -16.01 16.53 -20.72
CA GLN A 243 -16.25 15.63 -19.59
C GLN A 243 -15.76 16.24 -18.27
N CYS A 244 -14.59 16.85 -18.29
CA CYS A 244 -14.05 17.57 -17.13
C CYS A 244 -14.98 18.71 -16.70
N ALA A 245 -15.46 19.52 -17.62
CA ALA A 245 -16.36 20.64 -17.32
C ALA A 245 -17.68 20.20 -16.67
N ALA A 246 -18.13 18.95 -16.91
CA ALA A 246 -19.32 18.38 -16.28
C ALA A 246 -19.07 17.84 -14.86
N LEU A 247 -17.80 17.61 -14.47
CA LEU A 247 -17.42 16.97 -13.21
C LEU A 247 -16.74 17.93 -12.21
N VAL A 248 -16.23 19.04 -12.71
CA VAL A 248 -15.47 20.00 -11.92
C VAL A 248 -16.30 21.25 -11.71
N TYR A 249 -16.30 21.76 -10.49
CA TYR A 249 -16.89 23.09 -10.23
C TYR A 249 -16.16 24.17 -11.05
N PRO A 250 -16.87 25.22 -11.48
CA PRO A 250 -16.21 26.35 -12.13
C PRO A 250 -15.10 26.91 -11.22
N PRO A 251 -13.96 27.33 -11.79
CA PRO A 251 -12.86 27.84 -11.01
C PRO A 251 -13.33 29.04 -10.15
N PHE A 252 -13.07 28.95 -8.86
CA PHE A 252 -13.33 30.05 -7.95
C PHE A 252 -12.21 31.09 -8.10
N THR A 253 -12.58 32.36 -8.28
CA THR A 253 -11.62 33.47 -8.30
C THR A 253 -11.61 34.12 -6.93
N PRO A 254 -10.49 34.06 -6.17
CA PRO A 254 -10.38 34.72 -4.89
C PRO A 254 -10.64 36.21 -4.99
N GLN A 255 -11.39 36.72 -4.03
CA GLN A 255 -11.77 38.13 -4.02
C GLN A 255 -10.74 38.96 -3.26
N TRP A 256 -10.57 40.21 -3.65
CA TRP A 256 -9.78 41.14 -2.84
C TRP A 256 -10.48 41.39 -1.50
N PRO A 257 -9.75 41.39 -0.35
CA PRO A 257 -10.36 41.61 0.95
C PRO A 257 -11.03 42.97 1.02
N ALA A 258 -12.27 42.99 1.50
CA ALA A 258 -13.06 44.22 1.59
C ALA A 258 -12.48 45.26 2.57
N CYS A 259 -11.67 44.80 3.52
CA CYS A 259 -11.01 45.64 4.53
C CYS A 259 -9.77 46.37 4.02
N LEU A 260 -9.28 46.03 2.80
CA LEU A 260 -8.07 46.60 2.23
C LEU A 260 -8.34 47.35 0.93
N ASP A 261 -7.80 48.57 0.82
CA ASP A 261 -7.85 49.35 -0.41
C ASP A 261 -6.68 48.96 -1.34
N ARG A 262 -7.02 48.55 -2.58
CA ARG A 262 -6.01 48.20 -3.60
C ARG A 262 -5.06 49.32 -4.01
N LYS A 263 -5.47 50.58 -3.81
CA LYS A 263 -4.73 51.75 -4.26
C LYS A 263 -3.74 52.28 -3.23
N ARG A 264 -3.76 51.74 -2.04
CA ARG A 264 -2.89 52.18 -0.94
C ARG A 264 -1.88 51.08 -0.59
N PRO A 265 -0.67 51.43 -0.15
CA PRO A 265 0.28 50.46 0.38
C PRO A 265 -0.35 49.63 1.50
N ILE A 266 -0.12 48.33 1.49
CA ILE A 266 -0.68 47.43 2.52
C ILE A 266 -0.02 47.68 3.87
N MET A 267 1.29 47.99 3.89
CA MET A 267 2.03 48.32 5.09
C MET A 267 1.40 49.51 5.83
N ASP A 268 1.04 50.60 5.11
CA ASP A 268 0.39 51.76 5.69
C ASP A 268 -0.96 51.44 6.29
N GLN A 269 -1.72 50.56 5.61
CA GLN A 269 -3.07 50.19 6.06
C GLN A 269 -3.03 49.34 7.33
N VAL A 270 -2.09 48.36 7.41
CA VAL A 270 -1.88 47.54 8.59
C VAL A 270 -1.37 48.38 9.76
N THR A 271 -0.43 49.31 9.50
CA THR A 271 0.11 50.19 10.55
C THR A 271 -0.97 51.13 11.12
N ALA A 272 -1.86 51.64 10.27
CA ALA A 272 -2.91 52.57 10.67
C ALA A 272 -4.17 51.84 11.26
N GLY A 273 -4.50 50.64 10.75
CA GLY A 273 -5.76 49.96 11.03
C GLY A 273 -5.66 48.79 11.97
N GLY A 274 -4.45 48.32 12.29
CA GLY A 274 -4.22 47.13 13.14
C GLY A 274 -4.30 45.84 12.36
N ASP A 275 -4.64 44.76 13.05
CA ASP A 275 -4.60 43.39 12.53
C ASP A 275 -5.61 43.17 11.39
N VAL A 276 -5.16 42.48 10.34
CA VAL A 276 -5.97 42.10 9.17
C VAL A 276 -6.06 40.60 9.09
N LEU A 277 -7.28 40.09 9.15
CA LEU A 277 -7.56 38.64 8.94
C LEU A 277 -7.92 38.42 7.47
N LEU A 278 -7.21 37.46 6.85
CA LEU A 278 -7.47 37.03 5.47
C LEU A 278 -8.00 35.60 5.47
N SER A 279 -9.14 35.37 4.78
CA SER A 279 -9.81 34.08 4.72
C SER A 279 -9.47 33.35 3.41
N TYR A 280 -8.38 32.57 3.41
CA TYR A 280 -8.01 31.75 2.26
C TYR A 280 -8.86 30.47 2.16
N PRO A 281 -9.18 29.97 0.95
CA PRO A 281 -8.86 30.51 -0.39
C PRO A 281 -9.89 31.51 -0.95
N TYR A 282 -10.80 31.99 -0.13
CA TYR A 282 -11.90 32.87 -0.58
C TYR A 282 -11.41 34.28 -0.87
N GLU A 283 -10.49 34.78 -0.09
CA GLU A 283 -9.79 36.04 -0.32
C GLU A 283 -8.43 35.79 -0.98
N SER A 284 -7.99 36.78 -1.79
CA SER A 284 -6.73 36.71 -2.52
C SER A 284 -5.52 36.77 -1.59
N MET A 285 -4.46 36.04 -1.92
CA MET A 285 -3.14 36.18 -1.30
C MET A 285 -2.36 37.40 -1.77
N ASP A 286 -2.84 38.13 -2.80
CA ASP A 286 -2.12 39.27 -3.35
C ASP A 286 -1.77 40.33 -2.31
N PRO A 287 -2.65 40.71 -1.34
CA PRO A 287 -2.29 41.66 -0.30
C PRO A 287 -1.11 41.21 0.55
N PHE A 288 -1.04 39.92 0.90
CA PHE A 288 0.08 39.38 1.66
C PHE A 288 1.39 39.42 0.85
N VAL A 289 1.33 39.03 -0.42
CA VAL A 289 2.49 39.11 -1.32
C VAL A 289 2.93 40.57 -1.51
N GLN A 290 1.97 41.51 -1.63
CA GLN A 290 2.27 42.93 -1.73
C GLN A 290 2.93 43.45 -0.45
N LEU A 291 2.41 43.11 0.73
CA LEU A 291 3.00 43.43 2.03
C LEU A 291 4.48 43.02 2.11
N LEU A 292 4.79 41.77 1.69
CA LEU A 292 6.17 41.27 1.68
C LEU A 292 7.08 42.09 0.74
N ARG A 293 6.56 42.54 -0.41
CA ARG A 293 7.31 43.37 -1.35
C ARG A 293 7.51 44.80 -0.84
N GLU A 294 6.56 45.33 -0.08
CA GLU A 294 6.67 46.65 0.54
C GLU A 294 7.63 46.65 1.72
N ALA A 295 7.81 45.46 2.38
CA ALA A 295 8.69 45.33 3.53
C ALA A 295 10.15 44.96 3.17
N SER A 296 10.43 44.56 1.92
CA SER A 296 11.76 44.17 1.45
C SER A 296 12.51 45.36 0.79
#